data_7ad7caaf3734add3ce7b333236c2f2f2
#
_entry.id   7ad7caaf3734add3ce7b333236c2f2f2
#
_cell.length_a   1.000
_cell.length_b   1.000
_cell.length_c   1.000
_cell.angle_alpha   90.00
_cell.angle_beta   90.00
_cell.angle_gamma   90.00
#
_symmetry.space_group_name_H-M   'P 1'
#
loop_
_entity.id
_entity.type
_entity.pdbx_description
1 polymer ?
#
loop_
_entity_poly.entity_id
_entity_poly.type
_entity_poly.pdbx_seq_one_letter_code
_entity_poly.pdbx_strand_id
1 'polypeptide(L)'
;RDFKLTDKEVENLGEYLRRGGCIWGDSSLPGWRSRFDIAFRREMLRLVPDPNQPWRELPPNHPIFNHGYYSEIKSIAPGVNFYSEPIYALMGYGGEIAVLYTANDYGDMWQFGIDEKGAIDLSRDEKKRMVAVNEEMWYRRNLYYRNIEPKALFDTYKFGTNIIVHLLTRWEQKLRTVPHGMDSGAK
;
A
#
# COMPACT_ATOMS: atom_id res chain seq x y z
N ARG A 1 3.75 -15.99 2.62
CA ARG A 1 3.22 -17.24 2.06
C ARG A 1 3.37 -17.20 0.56
N ASP A 2 3.63 -18.34 -0.08
CA ASP A 2 3.54 -18.47 -1.52
C ASP A 2 2.05 -18.58 -1.93
N PHE A 3 1.65 -17.94 -3.02
CA PHE A 3 0.31 -18.02 -3.59
C PHE A 3 0.37 -17.98 -5.12
N LYS A 4 -0.66 -18.51 -5.75
CA LYS A 4 -0.84 -18.45 -7.19
C LYS A 4 -2.30 -18.09 -7.47
N LEU A 5 -2.50 -17.07 -8.29
CA LEU A 5 -3.83 -16.69 -8.76
C LEU A 5 -4.34 -17.69 -9.79
N THR A 6 -5.60 -18.05 -9.69
CA THR A 6 -6.31 -18.81 -10.73
C THR A 6 -6.51 -17.92 -11.96
N ASP A 7 -6.78 -18.53 -13.11
CA ASP A 7 -6.99 -17.75 -14.33
C ASP A 7 -8.22 -16.83 -14.22
N LYS A 8 -9.24 -17.25 -13.47
CA LYS A 8 -10.41 -16.40 -13.20
C LYS A 8 -10.09 -15.20 -12.32
N GLU A 9 -9.25 -15.36 -11.31
CA GLU A 9 -8.78 -14.24 -10.49
C GLU A 9 -7.90 -13.28 -11.30
N VAL A 10 -7.04 -13.80 -12.18
CA VAL A 10 -6.24 -12.98 -13.09
C VAL A 10 -7.14 -12.18 -14.03
N GLU A 11 -8.16 -12.80 -14.62
CA GLU A 11 -9.13 -12.10 -15.46
C GLU A 11 -9.84 -10.97 -14.71
N ASN A 12 -10.40 -11.28 -13.54
CA ASN A 12 -11.17 -10.32 -12.75
C ASN A 12 -10.31 -9.15 -12.25
N LEU A 13 -9.11 -9.44 -11.70
CA LEU A 13 -8.20 -8.42 -11.25
C LEU A 13 -7.62 -7.61 -12.41
N GLY A 14 -7.32 -8.25 -13.53
CA GLY A 14 -6.89 -7.57 -14.75
C GLY A 14 -7.96 -6.61 -15.27
N GLU A 15 -9.25 -6.99 -15.23
CA GLU A 15 -10.36 -6.10 -15.58
C GLU A 15 -10.46 -4.92 -14.59
N TYR A 16 -10.31 -5.17 -13.31
CA TYR A 16 -10.26 -4.09 -12.29
C TYR A 16 -9.15 -3.07 -12.60
N LEU A 17 -7.95 -3.54 -12.98
CA LEU A 17 -6.85 -2.66 -13.37
C LEU A 17 -7.11 -1.94 -14.69
N ARG A 18 -7.73 -2.59 -15.70
CA ARG A 18 -8.13 -1.92 -16.95
C ARG A 18 -9.11 -0.79 -16.72
N ARG A 19 -9.99 -0.94 -15.75
CA ARG A 19 -10.92 0.12 -15.31
C ARG A 19 -10.26 1.21 -14.48
N GLY A 20 -8.94 1.12 -14.28
CA GLY A 20 -8.13 2.09 -13.55
C GLY A 20 -8.00 1.83 -12.07
N GLY A 21 -8.37 0.67 -11.61
CA GLY A 21 -8.08 0.23 -10.26
C GLY A 21 -6.58 0.25 -9.96
N CYS A 22 -6.24 0.17 -8.68
CA CYS A 22 -4.87 -0.02 -8.24
C CYS A 22 -4.84 -1.09 -7.14
N ILE A 23 -3.88 -1.99 -7.23
CA ILE A 23 -3.63 -2.99 -6.18
C ILE A 23 -2.42 -2.51 -5.37
N TRP A 24 -2.59 -2.38 -4.07
CA TRP A 24 -1.48 -2.08 -3.16
C TRP A 24 -1.16 -3.33 -2.33
N GLY A 25 0.03 -3.90 -2.53
CA GLY A 25 0.56 -4.98 -1.71
C GLY A 25 1.56 -4.44 -0.70
N ASP A 26 1.42 -4.89 0.55
CA ASP A 26 2.36 -4.57 1.62
C ASP A 26 2.90 -5.87 2.22
N SER A 27 4.22 -5.96 2.36
CA SER A 27 4.88 -7.13 2.92
C SER A 27 5.29 -6.87 4.36
N SER A 28 4.92 -7.79 5.23
CA SER A 28 5.35 -7.80 6.64
C SER A 28 6.79 -8.26 6.86
N LEU A 29 7.48 -8.66 5.81
CA LEU A 29 8.88 -9.04 5.86
C LEU A 29 9.67 -8.07 4.99
N PRO A 30 10.39 -7.13 5.58
CA PRO A 30 11.27 -6.24 4.84
C PRO A 30 12.36 -7.02 4.13
N GLY A 31 12.73 -6.52 2.96
CA GLY A 31 13.77 -7.13 2.15
C GLY A 31 13.26 -8.05 1.05
N TRP A 32 14.16 -8.24 0.08
CA TRP A 32 13.92 -8.99 -1.13
C TRP A 32 13.92 -10.49 -0.86
N ARG A 33 13.04 -11.23 -1.57
CA ARG A 33 12.99 -12.69 -1.64
C ARG A 33 12.28 -13.40 -0.50
N SER A 34 11.40 -12.74 0.24
CA SER A 34 10.42 -13.48 1.01
C SER A 34 9.51 -14.28 0.05
N ARG A 35 8.91 -15.37 0.54
CA ARG A 35 7.96 -16.15 -0.28
C ARG A 35 6.80 -15.29 -0.79
N PHE A 36 6.37 -14.32 0.00
CA PHE A 36 5.34 -13.38 -0.42
C PHE A 36 5.85 -12.44 -1.50
N ASP A 37 7.04 -11.85 -1.33
CA ASP A 37 7.65 -10.95 -2.32
C ASP A 37 7.75 -11.61 -3.70
N ILE A 38 8.29 -12.83 -3.73
CA ILE A 38 8.44 -13.59 -4.97
C ILE A 38 7.08 -13.88 -5.61
N ALA A 39 6.11 -14.35 -4.82
CA ALA A 39 4.78 -14.68 -5.31
C ALA A 39 4.03 -13.44 -5.79
N PHE A 40 4.04 -12.37 -5.00
CA PHE A 40 3.35 -11.12 -5.34
C PHE A 40 3.90 -10.52 -6.63
N ARG A 41 5.22 -10.41 -6.75
CA ARG A 41 5.84 -9.88 -7.97
C ARG A 41 5.51 -10.70 -9.20
N ARG A 42 5.53 -12.02 -9.10
CA ARG A 42 5.17 -12.94 -10.18
C ARG A 42 3.71 -12.79 -10.59
N GLU A 43 2.80 -12.85 -9.63
CA GLU A 43 1.36 -12.85 -9.94
C GLU A 43 0.88 -11.50 -10.45
N MET A 44 1.40 -10.38 -9.93
CA MET A 44 1.00 -9.06 -10.38
C MET A 44 1.42 -8.77 -11.84
N LEU A 45 2.53 -9.34 -12.31
CA LEU A 45 2.94 -9.24 -13.72
C LEU A 45 1.94 -9.88 -14.69
N ARG A 46 1.16 -10.86 -14.22
CA ARG A 46 0.10 -11.49 -15.04
C ARG A 46 -1.13 -10.59 -15.25
N LEU A 47 -1.26 -9.54 -14.46
CA LEU A 47 -2.43 -8.65 -14.44
C LEU A 47 -2.27 -7.40 -15.31
N VAL A 48 -1.03 -7.03 -15.62
CA VAL A 48 -0.70 -5.79 -16.33
C VAL A 48 -0.55 -6.02 -17.85
N PRO A 49 -0.68 -4.96 -18.68
CA PRO A 49 -0.68 -5.11 -20.15
C PRO A 49 0.63 -5.65 -20.72
N ASP A 50 1.75 -5.37 -20.07
CA ASP A 50 3.05 -5.93 -20.43
C ASP A 50 3.58 -6.78 -19.27
N PRO A 51 3.48 -8.12 -19.36
CA PRO A 51 3.96 -9.02 -18.32
C PRO A 51 5.50 -9.06 -18.20
N ASN A 52 6.22 -8.49 -19.15
CA ASN A 52 7.68 -8.44 -19.16
C ASN A 52 8.23 -7.09 -18.66
N GLN A 53 7.37 -6.15 -18.30
CA GLN A 53 7.84 -4.87 -17.76
C GLN A 53 8.60 -5.07 -16.47
N PRO A 54 9.66 -4.29 -16.21
CA PRO A 54 10.35 -4.33 -14.93
C PRO A 54 9.50 -3.67 -13.83
N TRP A 55 9.63 -4.16 -12.62
CA TRP A 55 9.20 -3.42 -11.44
C TRP A 55 10.01 -2.13 -11.34
N ARG A 56 9.33 -1.01 -11.31
CA ARG A 56 9.96 0.31 -11.24
C ARG A 56 10.03 0.77 -9.80
N GLU A 57 11.22 1.13 -9.36
CA GLU A 57 11.38 1.83 -8.09
C GLU A 57 10.83 3.25 -8.23
N LEU A 58 9.97 3.65 -7.29
CA LEU A 58 9.48 5.01 -7.22
C LEU A 58 10.47 5.87 -6.45
N PRO A 59 10.88 7.02 -7.00
CA PRO A 59 11.79 7.91 -6.28
C PRO A 59 11.14 8.42 -4.99
N PRO A 60 11.92 8.66 -3.93
CA PRO A 60 11.39 9.09 -2.63
C PRO A 60 10.53 10.36 -2.69
N ASN A 61 10.74 11.21 -3.67
CA ASN A 61 9.98 12.44 -3.91
C ASN A 61 8.84 12.27 -4.94
N HIS A 62 8.45 11.03 -5.25
CA HIS A 62 7.37 10.78 -6.21
C HIS A 62 6.07 11.45 -5.75
N PRO A 63 5.29 12.08 -6.65
CA PRO A 63 4.04 12.77 -6.28
C PRO A 63 3.04 11.96 -5.48
N ILE A 64 3.01 10.64 -5.65
CA ILE A 64 2.12 9.75 -4.87
C ILE A 64 2.37 9.85 -3.36
N PHE A 65 3.57 10.27 -2.93
CA PHE A 65 3.91 10.36 -1.51
C PHE A 65 3.67 11.77 -0.95
N ASN A 66 3.88 12.79 -1.73
CA ASN A 66 3.92 14.17 -1.26
C ASN A 66 2.89 15.10 -1.91
N HIS A 67 2.08 14.62 -2.86
CA HIS A 67 1.06 15.38 -3.54
C HIS A 67 -0.34 15.00 -3.04
N GLY A 68 -0.49 14.93 -1.73
CA GLY A 68 -1.71 14.49 -1.13
C GLY A 68 -2.26 15.47 -0.10
N TYR A 69 -3.06 14.94 0.79
CA TYR A 69 -3.76 15.68 1.82
C TYR A 69 -2.82 16.25 2.90
N TYR A 70 -1.76 15.50 3.24
CA TYR A 70 -0.78 15.89 4.25
C TYR A 70 0.50 16.40 3.59
N SER A 71 0.63 17.72 3.48
CA SER A 71 1.76 18.39 2.81
C SER A 71 3.08 18.30 3.59
N GLU A 72 3.05 17.96 4.85
CA GLU A 72 4.24 17.74 5.67
C GLU A 72 4.99 16.45 5.34
N ILE A 73 4.32 15.46 4.75
CA ILE A 73 4.96 14.22 4.26
C ILE A 73 5.62 14.52 2.93
N LYS A 74 6.95 14.46 2.89
CA LYS A 74 7.76 14.83 1.71
C LYS A 74 8.39 13.64 1.00
N SER A 75 8.41 12.49 1.64
CA SER A 75 9.05 11.27 1.12
C SER A 75 8.42 10.02 1.72
N ILE A 76 9.04 8.87 1.44
CA ILE A 76 8.64 7.58 2.00
C ILE A 76 8.71 7.63 3.53
N ALA A 77 7.61 7.32 4.19
CA ALA A 77 7.59 7.17 5.64
C ALA A 77 8.27 5.86 6.05
N PRO A 78 9.03 5.84 7.15
CA PRO A 78 9.58 4.60 7.67
C PRO A 78 8.45 3.69 8.17
N GLY A 79 8.61 2.39 7.96
CA GLY A 79 7.70 1.37 8.47
C GLY A 79 8.11 0.83 9.84
N VAL A 80 7.69 -0.40 10.13
CA VAL A 80 8.08 -1.12 11.35
C VAL A 80 9.61 -1.18 11.47
N ASN A 81 10.13 -1.05 12.69
CA ASN A 81 11.58 -1.01 12.96
C ASN A 81 12.34 0.04 12.14
N PHE A 82 11.68 1.14 11.75
CA PHE A 82 12.26 2.20 10.90
C PHE A 82 12.75 1.71 9.53
N TYR A 83 12.21 0.60 9.03
CA TYR A 83 12.51 0.16 7.67
C TYR A 83 12.09 1.22 6.65
N SER A 84 12.98 1.47 5.71
CA SER A 84 12.77 2.42 4.61
C SER A 84 13.12 1.76 3.29
N GLU A 85 12.54 0.58 3.06
CA GLU A 85 12.70 -0.14 1.79
C GLU A 85 12.12 0.67 0.63
N PRO A 86 12.72 0.61 -0.55
CA PRO A 86 12.18 1.24 -1.73
C PRO A 86 10.75 0.75 -2.03
N ILE A 87 9.97 1.65 -2.60
CA ILE A 87 8.60 1.36 -3.04
C ILE A 87 8.60 1.11 -4.53
N TYR A 88 7.94 0.05 -4.95
CA TYR A 88 7.92 -0.39 -6.34
C TYR A 88 6.54 -0.28 -6.96
N ALA A 89 6.50 -0.08 -8.27
CA ALA A 89 5.27 -0.02 -9.03
C ALA A 89 5.35 -0.83 -10.33
N LEU A 90 4.19 -1.34 -10.76
CA LEU A 90 3.94 -1.76 -12.12
C LEU A 90 2.99 -0.77 -12.78
N MET A 91 3.29 -0.46 -14.03
CA MET A 91 2.46 0.45 -14.82
C MET A 91 1.34 -0.34 -15.50
N GLY A 92 0.16 0.23 -15.50
CA GLY A 92 -1.01 -0.32 -16.13
C GLY A 92 -1.33 0.36 -17.47
N TYR A 93 -2.58 0.24 -17.83
CA TYR A 93 -3.13 0.86 -19.04
C TYR A 93 -3.08 2.39 -18.92
N GLY A 94 -2.57 3.04 -19.96
CA GLY A 94 -2.46 4.52 -19.97
C GLY A 94 -1.29 5.09 -19.17
N GLY A 95 -0.32 4.25 -18.76
CA GLY A 95 0.88 4.71 -18.06
C GLY A 95 0.67 5.06 -16.58
N GLU A 96 -0.46 4.66 -16.00
CA GLU A 96 -0.78 4.85 -14.59
C GLU A 96 -0.20 3.74 -13.71
N ILE A 97 0.03 4.01 -12.43
CA ILE A 97 0.38 2.96 -11.47
C ILE A 97 -0.82 2.01 -11.31
N ALA A 98 -0.65 0.77 -11.75
CA ALA A 98 -1.62 -0.29 -11.59
C ALA A 98 -1.38 -1.10 -10.31
N VAL A 99 -0.12 -1.34 -9.97
CA VAL A 99 0.26 -2.04 -8.76
C VAL A 99 1.30 -1.23 -8.01
N LEU A 100 1.06 -1.02 -6.73
CA LEU A 100 2.01 -0.46 -5.78
C LEU A 100 2.46 -1.57 -4.84
N TYR A 101 3.76 -1.63 -4.56
CA TYR A 101 4.32 -2.61 -3.65
C TYR A 101 5.25 -1.97 -2.63
N THR A 102 4.95 -2.22 -1.37
CA THR A 102 5.72 -1.78 -0.22
C THR A 102 6.23 -3.00 0.57
N ALA A 103 7.39 -2.88 1.19
CA ALA A 103 7.97 -3.93 2.03
C ALA A 103 8.41 -3.36 3.39
N ASN A 104 7.66 -2.36 3.88
CA ASN A 104 7.94 -1.64 5.11
C ASN A 104 7.01 -2.04 6.27
N ASP A 105 6.14 -3.03 6.04
CA ASP A 105 5.19 -3.52 7.04
C ASP A 105 4.29 -2.41 7.59
N TYR A 106 3.77 -1.58 6.68
CA TYR A 106 2.83 -0.52 7.04
C TYR A 106 1.53 -1.07 7.61
N GLY A 107 1.11 -2.26 7.15
CA GLY A 107 -0.07 -2.94 7.65
C GLY A 107 -0.01 -3.16 9.16
N ASP A 108 1.13 -3.54 9.68
CA ASP A 108 1.32 -3.71 11.12
C ASP A 108 1.35 -2.36 11.87
N MET A 109 1.89 -1.31 11.24
CA MET A 109 1.82 0.04 11.81
C MET A 109 0.38 0.51 11.97
N TRP A 110 -0.47 0.26 10.97
CA TRP A 110 -1.87 0.71 10.97
C TRP A 110 -2.80 -0.11 11.87
N GLN A 111 -2.32 -1.19 12.49
CA GLN A 111 -3.06 -1.92 13.49
C GLN A 111 -3.17 -1.17 14.82
N PHE A 112 -2.28 -0.22 15.06
CA PHE A 112 -2.21 0.53 16.32
C PHE A 112 -2.91 1.88 16.17
N GLY A 113 -3.79 2.18 17.14
CA GLY A 113 -4.33 3.51 17.30
C GLY A 113 -3.43 4.39 18.18
N ILE A 114 -3.79 5.64 18.28
CA ILE A 114 -3.21 6.57 19.25
C ILE A 114 -4.34 7.09 20.13
N ASP A 115 -4.15 7.02 21.43
CA ASP A 115 -5.12 7.51 22.39
C ASP A 115 -5.11 9.05 22.47
N GLU A 116 -6.06 9.63 23.25
CA GLU A 116 -6.20 11.07 23.44
C GLU A 116 -4.95 11.72 24.09
N LYS A 117 -4.06 10.92 24.68
CA LYS A 117 -2.82 11.37 25.31
C LYS A 117 -1.61 11.26 24.38
N GLY A 118 -1.82 10.81 23.13
CA GLY A 118 -0.75 10.59 22.16
C GLY A 118 0.07 9.32 22.42
N ALA A 119 -0.40 8.42 23.27
CA ALA A 119 0.20 7.11 23.48
C ALA A 119 -0.40 6.08 22.50
N ILE A 120 0.36 5.04 22.18
CA ILE A 120 -0.14 3.97 21.30
C ILE A 120 -1.31 3.27 21.98
N ASP A 121 -2.48 3.35 21.37
CA ASP A 121 -3.67 2.62 21.83
C ASP A 121 -3.72 1.25 21.15
N LEU A 122 -3.74 0.22 21.97
CA LEU A 122 -3.89 -1.14 21.49
C LEU A 122 -5.36 -1.43 21.28
N SER A 123 -5.71 -1.91 20.09
CA SER A 123 -7.08 -2.29 19.79
C SER A 123 -7.60 -3.30 20.83
N ARG A 124 -8.91 -3.27 21.10
CA ARG A 124 -9.54 -4.24 22.01
C ARG A 124 -9.27 -5.70 21.62
N ASP A 125 -9.12 -5.97 20.35
CA ASP A 125 -8.86 -7.32 19.84
C ASP A 125 -7.42 -7.74 20.07
N GLU A 126 -6.48 -6.84 20.03
CA GLU A 126 -5.10 -7.10 20.42
C GLU A 126 -4.95 -7.29 21.91
N LYS A 127 -5.63 -6.46 22.71
CA LYS A 127 -5.73 -6.70 24.16
C LYS A 127 -6.30 -8.09 24.47
N LYS A 128 -7.33 -8.53 23.75
CA LYS A 128 -7.90 -9.88 23.91
C LYS A 128 -6.96 -10.99 23.45
N ARG A 129 -6.26 -10.82 22.36
CA ARG A 129 -5.24 -11.78 21.89
C ARG A 129 -4.07 -11.87 22.85
N MET A 130 -3.70 -10.76 23.45
CA MET A 130 -2.64 -10.71 24.44
C MET A 130 -3.01 -11.45 25.71
N VAL A 131 -4.27 -11.36 26.16
CA VAL A 131 -4.81 -12.07 27.31
C VAL A 131 -4.76 -13.58 27.14
N ALA A 132 -4.86 -14.14 25.93
CA ALA A 132 -4.90 -15.59 25.68
C ALA A 132 -3.54 -16.32 25.61
N VAL A 133 -2.39 -15.64 25.56
CA VAL A 133 -1.08 -16.25 25.23
C VAL A 133 0.03 -15.88 26.22
N ASN A 134 -0.28 -15.71 27.49
CA ASN A 134 0.71 -15.32 28.50
C ASN A 134 1.47 -14.03 28.12
N GLU A 135 0.85 -13.00 28.08
CA GLU A 135 0.59 -11.87 27.23
C GLU A 135 1.55 -10.74 27.39
N GLU A 136 2.03 -10.52 28.57
CA GLU A 136 2.96 -9.45 28.87
C GLU A 136 4.27 -9.63 28.09
N MET A 137 4.66 -10.89 27.88
CA MET A 137 5.87 -11.21 27.11
C MET A 137 5.66 -11.06 25.60
N TRP A 138 4.48 -11.42 25.07
CA TRP A 138 4.21 -11.31 23.65
C TRP A 138 4.02 -9.86 23.21
N TYR A 139 3.33 -9.08 24.04
CA TYR A 139 3.11 -7.67 23.85
C TYR A 139 4.40 -6.86 23.91
N ARG A 140 5.17 -7.02 24.99
CA ARG A 140 6.49 -6.39 25.11
C ARG A 140 7.40 -6.81 23.96
N ARG A 141 7.33 -8.06 23.54
CA ARG A 141 8.11 -8.58 22.44
C ARG A 141 7.72 -7.93 21.11
N ASN A 142 6.46 -7.80 20.78
CA ASN A 142 6.00 -7.20 19.55
C ASN A 142 6.26 -5.69 19.48
N LEU A 143 5.89 -4.92 20.49
CA LEU A 143 6.19 -3.49 20.53
C LEU A 143 7.70 -3.22 20.62
N TYR A 144 8.39 -3.97 21.43
CA TYR A 144 9.83 -3.78 21.64
C TYR A 144 10.65 -4.16 20.41
N TYR A 145 10.27 -5.21 19.69
CA TYR A 145 10.97 -5.62 18.47
C TYR A 145 10.56 -4.81 17.25
N ARG A 146 9.44 -4.12 17.28
CA ARG A 146 8.96 -3.31 16.16
C ARG A 146 9.33 -1.85 16.25
N ASN A 147 9.87 -1.38 17.38
CA ASN A 147 10.25 0.01 17.59
C ASN A 147 9.20 1.00 17.07
N ILE A 148 7.94 0.80 17.46
CA ILE A 148 6.86 1.65 17.03
C ILE A 148 6.79 2.86 17.95
N GLU A 149 7.11 4.02 17.41
CA GLU A 149 6.95 5.29 18.10
C GLU A 149 5.70 6.03 17.63
N PRO A 150 4.99 6.76 18.50
CA PRO A 150 3.78 7.50 18.12
C PRO A 150 3.98 8.41 16.91
N LYS A 151 5.11 9.12 16.83
CA LYS A 151 5.39 9.98 15.68
C LYS A 151 5.51 9.19 14.38
N ALA A 152 6.26 8.08 14.38
CA ALA A 152 6.41 7.23 13.21
C ALA A 152 5.07 6.64 12.77
N LEU A 153 4.22 6.25 13.74
CA LEU A 153 2.87 5.78 13.47
C LEU A 153 2.02 6.85 12.79
N PHE A 154 2.02 8.08 13.30
CA PHE A 154 1.30 9.19 12.66
C PHE A 154 1.79 9.47 11.24
N ASP A 155 3.09 9.46 11.05
CA ASP A 155 3.69 9.71 9.74
C ASP A 155 3.27 8.62 8.74
N THR A 156 3.16 7.35 9.16
CA THR A 156 2.69 6.27 8.27
C THR A 156 1.20 6.37 7.94
N TYR A 157 0.33 6.80 8.87
CA TYR A 157 -1.06 7.07 8.58
C TYR A 157 -1.23 8.20 7.56
N LYS A 158 -0.49 9.30 7.73
CA LYS A 158 -0.51 10.42 6.80
C LYS A 158 0.02 10.01 5.42
N PHE A 159 1.10 9.25 5.41
CA PHE A 159 1.69 8.69 4.20
C PHE A 159 0.69 7.80 3.44
N GLY A 160 0.06 6.85 4.13
CA GLY A 160 -0.96 5.98 3.54
C GLY A 160 -2.15 6.79 3.01
N THR A 161 -2.60 7.80 3.77
CA THR A 161 -3.67 8.72 3.33
C THR A 161 -3.28 9.46 2.05
N ASN A 162 -2.06 9.99 1.96
CA ASN A 162 -1.57 10.66 0.76
C ASN A 162 -1.61 9.73 -0.46
N ILE A 163 -1.18 8.49 -0.32
CA ILE A 163 -1.24 7.50 -1.41
C ILE A 163 -2.69 7.29 -1.86
N ILE A 164 -3.61 7.06 -0.92
CA ILE A 164 -5.03 6.84 -1.24
C ILE A 164 -5.63 8.06 -1.92
N VAL A 165 -5.41 9.26 -1.38
CA VAL A 165 -5.91 10.49 -1.97
C VAL A 165 -5.37 10.68 -3.39
N HIS A 166 -4.07 10.46 -3.61
CA HIS A 166 -3.48 10.53 -4.94
C HIS A 166 -4.14 9.54 -5.91
N LEU A 167 -4.34 8.29 -5.47
CA LEU A 167 -4.96 7.27 -6.31
C LEU A 167 -6.43 7.58 -6.64
N LEU A 168 -7.17 8.21 -5.74
CA LEU A 168 -8.56 8.62 -5.98
C LEU A 168 -8.63 9.86 -6.87
N THR A 169 -7.81 10.89 -6.63
CA THR A 169 -7.87 12.15 -7.36
C THR A 169 -7.41 12.04 -8.81
N ARG A 170 -6.55 11.09 -9.15
CA ARG A 170 -6.17 10.84 -10.55
C ARG A 170 -7.37 10.47 -11.43
N TRP A 171 -8.41 9.86 -10.85
CA TRP A 171 -9.66 9.56 -11.53
C TRP A 171 -10.46 10.80 -11.86
N GLU A 172 -10.59 11.74 -10.92
CA GLU A 172 -11.27 13.00 -11.17
C GLU A 172 -10.60 13.80 -12.28
N GLN A 173 -9.26 13.79 -12.32
CA GLN A 173 -8.51 14.45 -13.39
C GLN A 173 -8.81 13.81 -14.74
N LYS A 174 -8.87 12.47 -14.83
CA LYS A 174 -9.24 11.77 -16.07
C LYS A 174 -10.66 12.07 -16.50
N LEU A 175 -11.62 12.07 -15.59
CA LEU A 175 -13.01 12.40 -15.89
C LEU A 175 -13.17 13.83 -16.39
N ARG A 176 -12.38 14.77 -15.90
CA ARG A 176 -12.38 16.16 -16.35
C ARG A 176 -11.70 16.36 -17.71
N THR A 177 -10.79 15.47 -18.10
CA THR A 177 -10.07 15.55 -19.38
C THR A 177 -10.74 14.79 -20.52
N VAL A 178 -11.76 13.98 -20.24
CA VAL A 178 -12.61 13.39 -21.29
C VAL A 178 -13.46 14.54 -21.87
N PRO A 179 -13.30 14.88 -23.17
CA PRO A 179 -14.14 15.90 -23.78
C PRO A 179 -15.60 15.50 -23.63
N HIS A 180 -16.42 16.36 -23.03
CA HIS A 180 -17.88 16.28 -23.10
C HIS A 180 -18.30 16.53 -24.57
N GLY A 181 -18.24 15.49 -25.41
CA GLY A 181 -18.51 15.65 -26.82
C GLY A 181 -18.39 14.34 -27.58
N MET A 182 -19.17 13.35 -27.16
CA MET A 182 -19.75 12.39 -28.09
C MET A 182 -21.21 12.24 -27.69
N ASP A 183 -22.00 13.25 -28.06
CA ASP A 183 -23.42 13.08 -28.20
C ASP A 183 -23.66 11.87 -29.09
N SER A 184 -24.32 10.88 -28.53
CA SER A 184 -24.82 9.72 -29.24
C SER A 184 -25.80 10.20 -30.32
N GLY A 185 -25.28 10.48 -31.49
CA GLY A 185 -26.08 10.55 -32.69
C GLY A 185 -26.63 9.16 -33.01
N ALA A 186 -27.64 8.73 -32.26
CA ALA A 186 -28.54 7.68 -32.70
C ALA A 186 -29.54 8.31 -33.68
N LYS A 187 -29.42 7.98 -34.93
CA LYS A 187 -30.51 7.90 -35.88
C LYS A 187 -30.73 6.45 -36.30
#